data_b82e23be11618ef5e4ddbdf4b15bfb03
#
_entry.id   b82e23be11618ef5e4ddbdf4b15bfb03
#
_cell.length_a   1.000
_cell.length_b   1.000
_cell.length_c   1.000
_cell.angle_alpha   90.00
_cell.angle_beta   90.00
_cell.angle_gamma   90.00
#
_symmetry.space_group_name_H-M   'P 1'
#
loop_
_entity.id
_entity.type
_entity.pdbx_description
1 polymer ?
#
loop_
_entity_poly.entity_id
_entity_poly.type
_entity_poly.pdbx_seq_one_letter_code
_entity_poly.pdbx_strand_id
1 'polypeptide(L)'
;MKQAKETPVCVHIRWMIRRDMPSVLGIEKACFEFAWNEDDFIRCLRQRNCIGMVAEKDDEIVGFMIYELHKNRLHILNFAVHPDHRRDGVGNSMCSKLFGKLSHERRNRIMLEVRETNLDAQLFFKSLGFRAISVLRDFYDDTVEDAYLMQYRYQPNASEIAQPGNRISRMAG
;
A
#
# COMPACT_ATOMS: atom_id res chain seq x y z
N MET A 1 -23.47 -3.40 -26.98
CA MET A 1 -23.16 -3.96 -25.65
C MET A 1 -22.96 -2.81 -24.68
N LYS A 2 -23.88 -2.65 -23.73
CA LYS A 2 -23.78 -1.60 -22.71
C LYS A 2 -22.67 -2.01 -21.73
N GLN A 3 -21.62 -1.23 -21.68
CA GLN A 3 -20.66 -1.27 -20.57
C GLN A 3 -21.45 -0.94 -19.28
N ALA A 4 -21.58 -1.92 -18.39
CA ALA A 4 -22.06 -1.67 -17.05
C ALA A 4 -21.08 -0.67 -16.42
N LYS A 5 -21.58 0.53 -16.09
CA LYS A 5 -20.87 1.45 -15.21
C LYS A 5 -20.73 0.73 -13.87
N GLU A 6 -19.52 0.22 -13.58
CA GLU A 6 -19.17 -0.20 -12.25
C GLU A 6 -19.35 1.01 -11.33
N THR A 7 -20.35 0.94 -10.49
CA THR A 7 -20.50 1.90 -9.39
C THR A 7 -19.25 1.78 -8.52
N PRO A 8 -18.51 2.86 -8.26
CA PRO A 8 -17.33 2.78 -7.42
C PRO A 8 -17.75 2.25 -6.04
N VAL A 9 -17.14 1.14 -5.64
CA VAL A 9 -17.35 0.57 -4.31
C VAL A 9 -16.92 1.60 -3.28
N CYS A 10 -17.84 2.05 -2.46
CA CYS A 10 -17.56 2.98 -1.38
C CYS A 10 -16.96 2.18 -0.22
N VAL A 11 -15.65 2.20 -0.07
CA VAL A 11 -14.95 1.68 1.11
C VAL A 11 -14.48 2.83 1.98
N HIS A 12 -14.63 2.67 3.28
CA HIS A 12 -14.08 3.60 4.25
C HIS A 12 -12.67 3.14 4.65
N ILE A 13 -11.66 3.97 4.37
CA ILE A 13 -10.27 3.67 4.71
C ILE A 13 -9.91 4.48 5.96
N ARG A 14 -9.51 3.78 7.00
CA ARG A 14 -9.14 4.36 8.29
C ARG A 14 -7.93 3.66 8.90
N TRP A 15 -7.39 4.25 9.93
CA TRP A 15 -6.32 3.60 10.69
C TRP A 15 -6.81 2.31 11.35
N MET A 16 -5.92 1.32 11.36
CA MET A 16 -6.14 0.06 12.06
C MET A 16 -6.15 0.30 13.57
N ILE A 17 -7.11 -0.30 14.24
CA ILE A 17 -7.21 -0.34 15.69
C ILE A 17 -7.12 -1.78 16.18
N ARG A 18 -6.85 -1.97 17.48
CA ARG A 18 -6.67 -3.32 18.05
C ARG A 18 -7.83 -4.27 17.78
N ARG A 19 -9.05 -3.75 17.75
CA ARG A 19 -10.27 -4.53 17.50
C ARG A 19 -10.34 -5.12 16.09
N ASP A 20 -9.60 -4.57 15.14
CA ASP A 20 -9.56 -5.05 13.75
C ASP A 20 -8.68 -6.30 13.59
N MET A 21 -7.81 -6.59 14.54
CA MET A 21 -6.80 -7.64 14.43
C MET A 21 -7.37 -9.01 14.05
N PRO A 22 -8.47 -9.51 14.63
CA PRO A 22 -9.04 -10.80 14.22
C PRO A 22 -9.41 -10.85 12.74
N SER A 23 -10.03 -9.78 12.22
CA SER A 23 -10.40 -9.68 10.80
C SER A 23 -9.17 -9.59 9.90
N VAL A 24 -8.16 -8.82 10.29
CA VAL A 24 -6.88 -8.69 9.57
C VAL A 24 -6.16 -10.02 9.49
N LEU A 25 -6.08 -10.76 10.59
CA LEU A 25 -5.47 -12.11 10.62
C LEU A 25 -6.24 -13.11 9.74
N GLY A 26 -7.56 -12.99 9.68
CA GLY A 26 -8.40 -13.80 8.79
C GLY A 26 -8.10 -13.53 7.32
N ILE A 27 -7.97 -12.27 6.93
CA ILE A 27 -7.59 -11.88 5.56
C ILE A 27 -6.17 -12.35 5.23
N GLU A 28 -5.24 -12.14 6.13
CA GLU A 28 -3.84 -12.57 5.98
C GLU A 28 -3.77 -14.08 5.68
N LYS A 29 -4.43 -14.91 6.48
CA LYS A 29 -4.48 -16.37 6.28
C LYS A 29 -5.15 -16.78 4.98
N ALA A 30 -6.17 -16.04 4.55
CA ALA A 30 -6.87 -16.31 3.30
C ALA A 30 -6.04 -15.96 2.06
N CYS A 31 -5.07 -15.05 2.18
CA CYS A 31 -4.32 -14.48 1.06
C CYS A 31 -2.91 -15.06 0.92
N PHE A 32 -2.26 -15.50 2.00
CA PHE A 32 -0.86 -15.87 2.02
C PHE A 32 -0.62 -17.28 2.57
N GLU A 33 0.21 -18.04 1.86
CA GLU A 33 0.69 -19.35 2.32
C GLU A 33 1.53 -19.20 3.61
N PHE A 34 2.42 -18.21 3.64
CA PHE A 34 3.28 -17.89 4.78
C PHE A 34 2.76 -16.64 5.48
N ALA A 35 1.59 -16.79 6.10
CA ALA A 35 0.89 -15.69 6.75
C ALA A 35 1.62 -15.22 8.00
N TRP A 36 1.62 -13.88 8.21
CA TRP A 36 2.02 -13.30 9.49
C TRP A 36 1.08 -13.74 10.60
N ASN A 37 1.65 -14.00 11.77
CA ASN A 37 0.87 -14.21 12.98
C ASN A 37 0.61 -12.88 13.71
N GLU A 38 -0.17 -12.92 14.79
CA GLU A 38 -0.50 -11.73 15.56
C GLU A 38 0.74 -11.02 16.13
N ASP A 39 1.74 -11.78 16.59
CA ASP A 39 2.98 -11.21 17.13
C ASP A 39 3.79 -10.46 16.05
N ASP A 40 3.76 -10.93 14.82
CA ASP A 40 4.42 -10.24 13.69
C ASP A 40 3.77 -8.88 13.43
N PHE A 41 2.44 -8.81 13.41
CA PHE A 41 1.71 -7.57 13.29
C PHE A 41 1.99 -6.62 14.45
N ILE A 42 1.92 -7.11 15.69
CA ILE A 42 2.16 -6.30 16.88
C ILE A 42 3.60 -5.77 16.89
N ARG A 43 4.58 -6.60 16.55
CA ARG A 43 5.99 -6.20 16.49
C ARG A 43 6.19 -5.07 15.48
N CYS A 44 5.57 -5.18 14.32
CA CYS A 44 5.64 -4.16 13.29
C CYS A 44 4.95 -2.87 13.73
N LEU A 45 3.70 -2.94 14.21
CA LEU A 45 2.90 -1.77 14.60
C LEU A 45 3.41 -1.03 15.84
N ARG A 46 4.27 -1.65 16.65
CA ARG A 46 4.98 -0.98 17.75
C ARG A 46 6.08 -0.02 17.29
N GLN A 47 6.54 -0.16 16.06
CA GLN A 47 7.53 0.78 15.50
C GLN A 47 6.88 2.14 15.27
N ARG A 48 7.57 3.23 15.66
CA ARG A 48 7.04 4.60 15.56
C ARG A 48 6.74 5.04 14.12
N ASN A 49 7.45 4.49 13.17
CA ASN A 49 7.32 4.79 11.75
C ASN A 49 6.39 3.82 11.01
N CYS A 50 5.81 2.84 11.68
CA CYS A 50 4.93 1.85 11.08
C CYS A 50 3.47 2.24 11.28
N ILE A 51 2.70 2.20 10.20
CA ILE A 51 1.28 2.56 10.16
C ILE A 51 0.48 1.38 9.61
N GLY A 52 -0.62 1.05 10.29
CA GLY A 52 -1.63 0.13 9.78
C GLY A 52 -2.88 0.89 9.35
N MET A 53 -3.44 0.52 8.20
CA MET A 53 -4.76 0.97 7.78
C MET A 53 -5.61 -0.19 7.31
N VAL A 54 -6.92 -0.03 7.41
CA VAL A 54 -7.92 -1.01 6.99
C VAL A 54 -8.91 -0.37 6.02
N ALA A 55 -9.46 -1.19 5.15
CA ALA A 55 -10.61 -0.86 4.32
C ALA A 55 -11.85 -1.54 4.90
N GLU A 56 -12.87 -0.74 5.21
CA GLU A 56 -14.13 -1.16 5.77
C GLU A 56 -15.25 -0.95 4.75
N LYS A 57 -16.06 -1.98 4.55
CA LYS A 57 -17.24 -1.99 3.69
C LYS A 57 -18.38 -2.64 4.44
N ASP A 58 -19.50 -1.96 4.58
CA ASP A 58 -20.71 -2.47 5.27
C ASP A 58 -20.38 -3.01 6.68
N ASP A 59 -19.58 -2.25 7.44
CA ASP A 59 -19.09 -2.58 8.80
C ASP A 59 -18.16 -3.81 8.88
N GLU A 60 -17.69 -4.33 7.74
CA GLU A 60 -16.74 -5.44 7.67
C GLU A 60 -15.38 -4.97 7.17
N ILE A 61 -14.30 -5.50 7.75
CA ILE A 61 -12.94 -5.27 7.25
C ILE A 61 -12.72 -6.18 6.04
N VAL A 62 -12.48 -5.56 4.88
CA VAL A 62 -12.29 -6.24 3.59
C VAL A 62 -10.88 -6.15 3.05
N GLY A 63 -10.03 -5.35 3.65
CA GLY A 63 -8.62 -5.22 3.28
C GLY A 63 -7.80 -4.53 4.36
N PHE A 64 -6.49 -4.68 4.31
CA PHE A 64 -5.56 -3.99 5.19
C PHE A 64 -4.24 -3.67 4.48
N MET A 65 -3.50 -2.72 5.01
CA MET A 65 -2.15 -2.37 4.57
C MET A 65 -1.30 -1.97 5.76
N ILE A 66 -0.08 -2.49 5.83
CA ILE A 66 0.96 -2.08 6.76
C ILE A 66 2.07 -1.42 5.96
N TYR A 67 2.46 -0.23 6.33
CA TYR A 67 3.54 0.50 5.67
C TYR A 67 4.37 1.31 6.65
N GLU A 68 5.61 1.58 6.26
CA GLU A 68 6.56 2.41 7.01
C GLU A 68 6.69 3.80 6.42
N LEU A 69 6.84 4.78 7.30
CA LEU A 69 7.17 6.16 6.97
C LEU A 69 8.68 6.36 7.07
N HIS A 70 9.34 6.55 5.93
CA HIS A 70 10.74 6.98 5.87
C HIS A 70 10.84 8.46 5.49
N LYS A 71 12.04 9.01 5.54
CA LYS A 71 12.27 10.44 5.25
C LYS A 71 11.79 10.83 3.84
N ASN A 72 12.11 10.01 2.84
CA ASN A 72 11.87 10.32 1.43
C ASN A 72 10.97 9.31 0.70
N ARG A 73 10.47 8.27 1.40
CA ARG A 73 9.63 7.24 0.82
C ARG A 73 8.63 6.66 1.81
N LEU A 74 7.61 6.01 1.28
CA LEU A 74 6.77 5.06 1.99
C LEU A 74 7.18 3.64 1.56
N HIS A 75 7.15 2.70 2.47
CA HIS A 75 7.48 1.30 2.19
C HIS A 75 6.32 0.41 2.63
N ILE A 76 5.65 -0.23 1.69
CA ILE A 76 4.58 -1.18 1.98
C ILE A 76 5.21 -2.49 2.43
N LEU A 77 4.88 -2.93 3.64
CA LEU A 77 5.39 -4.18 4.22
C LEU A 77 4.43 -5.33 4.03
N ASN A 78 3.12 -5.07 4.12
CA ASN A 78 2.08 -6.08 3.94
C ASN A 78 0.81 -5.41 3.41
N PHE A 79 0.14 -6.06 2.49
CA PHE A 79 -1.08 -5.54 1.87
C PHE A 79 -1.92 -6.69 1.33
N ALA A 80 -3.17 -6.76 1.72
CA ALA A 80 -4.10 -7.75 1.21
C ALA A 80 -5.53 -7.23 1.16
N VAL A 81 -6.27 -7.74 0.18
CA VAL A 81 -7.72 -7.59 0.06
C VAL A 81 -8.34 -8.99 0.16
N HIS A 82 -9.39 -9.12 0.97
CA HIS A 82 -10.10 -10.39 1.12
C HIS A 82 -10.48 -10.95 -0.27
N PRO A 83 -10.30 -12.25 -0.53
CA PRO A 83 -10.54 -12.83 -1.85
C PRO A 83 -11.92 -12.54 -2.44
N ASP A 84 -12.97 -12.52 -1.59
CA ASP A 84 -14.35 -12.27 -2.02
C ASP A 84 -14.61 -10.80 -2.42
N HIS A 85 -13.69 -9.90 -2.09
CA HIS A 85 -13.78 -8.46 -2.38
C HIS A 85 -12.70 -7.97 -3.36
N ARG A 86 -12.01 -8.88 -4.01
CA ARG A 86 -11.09 -8.55 -5.09
C ARG A 86 -11.86 -8.09 -6.31
N ARG A 87 -11.24 -7.22 -7.13
CA ARG A 87 -11.82 -6.57 -8.32
C ARG A 87 -12.96 -5.58 -8.03
N ASP A 88 -13.30 -5.36 -6.77
CA ASP A 88 -14.27 -4.34 -6.33
C ASP A 88 -13.65 -2.93 -6.21
N GLY A 89 -12.37 -2.77 -6.54
CA GLY A 89 -11.66 -1.50 -6.44
C GLY A 89 -11.14 -1.17 -5.02
N VAL A 90 -11.23 -2.09 -4.07
CA VAL A 90 -10.74 -1.91 -2.69
C VAL A 90 -9.23 -1.62 -2.67
N GLY A 91 -8.44 -2.43 -3.37
CA GLY A 91 -6.99 -2.25 -3.47
C GLY A 91 -6.61 -0.92 -4.10
N ASN A 92 -7.29 -0.51 -5.17
CA ASN A 92 -7.09 0.78 -5.82
C ASN A 92 -7.39 1.94 -4.85
N SER A 93 -8.46 1.86 -4.08
CA SER A 93 -8.84 2.88 -3.09
C SER A 93 -7.80 3.02 -1.98
N MET A 94 -7.28 1.90 -1.49
CA MET A 94 -6.22 1.89 -0.48
C MET A 94 -4.92 2.49 -1.00
N CYS A 95 -4.48 2.12 -2.20
CA CYS A 95 -3.30 2.69 -2.83
C CYS A 95 -3.47 4.19 -3.14
N SER A 96 -4.65 4.62 -3.59
CA SER A 96 -4.95 6.04 -3.81
C SER A 96 -4.81 6.85 -2.52
N LYS A 97 -5.25 6.30 -1.38
CA LYS A 97 -5.05 6.92 -0.07
C LYS A 97 -3.57 7.11 0.25
N LEU A 98 -2.75 6.12 -0.11
CA LEU A 98 -1.30 6.19 0.10
C LEU A 98 -0.64 7.19 -0.86
N PHE A 99 -1.06 7.24 -2.14
CA PHE A 99 -0.56 8.21 -3.11
C PHE A 99 -0.81 9.66 -2.66
N GLY A 100 -1.96 9.92 -2.03
CA GLY A 100 -2.29 11.23 -1.46
C GLY A 100 -1.34 11.71 -0.35
N LYS A 101 -0.49 10.84 0.18
CA LYS A 101 0.54 11.17 1.19
C LYS A 101 1.89 11.55 0.57
N LEU A 102 2.03 11.40 -0.74
CA LEU A 102 3.25 11.75 -1.46
C LEU A 102 3.29 13.24 -1.78
N SER A 103 4.49 13.80 -1.82
CA SER A 103 4.75 15.15 -2.27
C SER A 103 6.15 15.24 -2.87
N HIS A 104 6.37 16.23 -3.74
CA HIS A 104 7.69 16.45 -4.33
C HIS A 104 8.78 16.76 -3.30
N GLU A 105 8.44 17.52 -2.25
CA GLU A 105 9.40 18.03 -1.29
C GLU A 105 9.75 17.07 -0.15
N ARG A 106 8.93 16.06 0.09
CA ARG A 106 9.07 15.19 1.26
C ARG A 106 9.22 13.73 0.89
N ARG A 107 8.09 13.02 0.78
CA ARG A 107 8.07 11.61 0.37
C ARG A 107 7.60 11.55 -1.07
N ASN A 108 8.50 11.16 -1.96
CA ASN A 108 8.24 11.22 -3.40
C ASN A 108 8.14 9.84 -4.07
N ARG A 109 8.15 8.77 -3.28
CA ARG A 109 8.08 7.40 -3.81
C ARG A 109 7.48 6.43 -2.81
N ILE A 110 6.93 5.35 -3.35
CA ILE A 110 6.47 4.18 -2.60
C ILE A 110 7.25 2.98 -3.11
N MET A 111 7.69 2.13 -2.18
CA MET A 111 8.43 0.91 -2.48
C MET A 111 7.76 -0.29 -1.83
N LEU A 112 7.92 -1.44 -2.44
CA LEU A 112 7.49 -2.74 -1.92
C LEU A 112 8.26 -3.88 -2.57
N GLU A 113 8.30 -5.03 -1.91
CA GLU A 113 8.82 -6.28 -2.45
C GLU A 113 7.66 -7.23 -2.78
N VAL A 114 7.75 -7.87 -3.94
CA VAL A 114 6.77 -8.85 -4.41
C VAL A 114 7.51 -10.14 -4.75
N ARG A 115 6.97 -11.28 -4.29
CA ARG A 115 7.50 -12.59 -4.67
C ARG A 115 7.50 -12.76 -6.19
N GLU A 116 8.55 -13.36 -6.74
CA GLU A 116 8.66 -13.62 -8.18
C GLU A 116 7.50 -14.49 -8.71
N THR A 117 6.92 -15.33 -7.87
CA THR A 117 5.78 -16.19 -8.21
C THR A 117 4.42 -15.53 -8.07
N ASN A 118 4.33 -14.35 -7.42
CA ASN A 118 3.08 -13.64 -7.21
C ASN A 118 2.76 -12.72 -8.39
N LEU A 119 2.35 -13.33 -9.51
CA LEU A 119 2.03 -12.60 -10.74
C LEU A 119 0.86 -11.62 -10.56
N ASP A 120 -0.17 -12.00 -9.81
CA ASP A 120 -1.34 -11.14 -9.58
C ASP A 120 -0.96 -9.83 -8.90
N ALA A 121 -0.13 -9.88 -7.86
CA ALA A 121 0.38 -8.68 -7.20
C ALA A 121 1.26 -7.85 -8.13
N GLN A 122 2.14 -8.48 -8.91
CA GLN A 122 2.99 -7.78 -9.88
C GLN A 122 2.16 -7.00 -10.90
N LEU A 123 1.13 -7.64 -11.46
CA LEU A 123 0.23 -7.02 -12.44
C LEU A 123 -0.62 -5.90 -11.81
N PHE A 124 -1.10 -6.11 -10.60
CA PHE A 124 -1.85 -5.10 -9.85
C PHE A 124 -1.02 -3.83 -9.64
N PHE A 125 0.18 -3.95 -9.07
CA PHE A 125 1.03 -2.79 -8.82
C PHE A 125 1.52 -2.14 -10.13
N LYS A 126 1.81 -2.94 -11.15
CA LYS A 126 2.14 -2.40 -12.48
C LYS A 126 1.00 -1.57 -13.05
N SER A 127 -0.25 -1.99 -12.89
CA SER A 127 -1.43 -1.24 -13.35
C SER A 127 -1.58 0.12 -12.67
N LEU A 128 -1.05 0.26 -11.45
CA LEU A 128 -1.03 1.50 -10.67
C LEU A 128 0.17 2.41 -10.98
N GLY A 129 1.08 1.97 -11.85
CA GLY A 129 2.27 2.75 -12.23
C GLY A 129 3.55 2.38 -11.50
N PHE A 130 3.55 1.32 -10.69
CA PHE A 130 4.78 0.77 -10.13
C PHE A 130 5.64 0.11 -11.21
N ARG A 131 6.95 0.17 -11.04
CA ARG A 131 7.92 -0.50 -11.90
C ARG A 131 8.88 -1.31 -11.06
N ALA A 132 9.23 -2.51 -11.54
CA ALA A 132 10.31 -3.29 -10.95
C ALA A 132 11.65 -2.59 -11.25
N ILE A 133 12.40 -2.30 -10.21
CA ILE A 133 13.69 -1.60 -10.30
C ILE A 133 14.88 -2.48 -9.93
N SER A 134 14.65 -3.59 -9.25
CA SER A 134 15.69 -4.52 -8.83
C SER A 134 15.12 -5.90 -8.57
N VAL A 135 15.98 -6.91 -8.62
CA VAL A 135 15.70 -8.28 -8.17
C VAL A 135 16.53 -8.53 -6.92
N LEU A 136 15.85 -8.90 -5.83
CA LEU A 136 16.47 -9.27 -4.57
C LEU A 136 16.54 -10.79 -4.51
N ARG A 137 17.75 -11.33 -4.62
CA ARG A 137 17.99 -12.77 -4.65
C ARG A 137 17.79 -13.39 -3.28
N ASP A 138 17.16 -14.57 -3.24
CA ASP A 138 16.89 -15.33 -2.02
C ASP A 138 16.34 -14.46 -0.88
N PHE A 139 15.38 -13.59 -1.20
CA PHE A 139 14.88 -12.57 -0.29
C PHE A 139 14.03 -13.15 0.86
N TYR A 140 13.28 -14.22 0.58
CA TYR A 140 12.37 -14.82 1.54
C TYR A 140 13.04 -15.98 2.28
N ASP A 141 12.98 -15.96 3.62
CA ASP A 141 13.57 -17.01 4.47
C ASP A 141 12.78 -18.32 4.45
N ASP A 142 11.50 -18.25 4.07
CA ASP A 142 10.56 -19.38 4.05
C ASP A 142 10.63 -20.21 2.77
N THR A 143 11.14 -19.63 1.70
CA THR A 143 11.29 -20.29 0.39
C THR A 143 12.54 -19.81 -0.32
N VAL A 144 12.99 -20.58 -1.33
CA VAL A 144 14.09 -20.16 -2.23
C VAL A 144 13.52 -19.31 -3.35
N GLU A 145 12.91 -18.17 -2.98
CA GLU A 145 12.28 -17.26 -3.95
C GLU A 145 12.97 -15.89 -3.93
N ASP A 146 13.10 -15.33 -5.12
CA ASP A 146 13.52 -13.95 -5.29
C ASP A 146 12.34 -13.00 -5.07
N ALA A 147 12.64 -11.75 -4.78
CA ALA A 147 11.67 -10.68 -4.77
C ALA A 147 11.97 -9.66 -5.86
N TYR A 148 10.93 -9.11 -6.46
CA TYR A 148 11.03 -7.88 -7.23
C TYR A 148 10.84 -6.69 -6.31
N LEU A 149 11.82 -5.79 -6.29
CA LEU A 149 11.66 -4.48 -5.67
C LEU A 149 10.94 -3.58 -6.64
N MET A 150 9.71 -3.20 -6.29
CA MET A 150 8.87 -2.33 -7.12
C MET A 150 8.81 -0.93 -6.53
N GLN A 151 8.76 0.08 -7.40
CA GLN A 151 8.74 1.48 -7.03
C GLN A 151 7.67 2.24 -7.82
N TYR A 152 6.90 3.06 -7.12
CA TYR A 152 6.10 4.14 -7.66
C TYR A 152 6.76 5.47 -7.36
N ARG A 153 6.89 6.35 -8.35
CA ARG A 153 7.38 7.72 -8.16
C ARG A 153 6.23 8.71 -8.24
N TYR A 154 6.22 9.65 -7.31
CA TYR A 154 5.30 10.76 -7.35
C TYR A 154 5.41 11.53 -8.68
N GLN A 155 4.26 11.79 -9.27
CA GLN A 155 4.15 12.59 -10.50
C GLN A 155 3.39 13.87 -10.14
N PRO A 156 4.07 15.03 -10.10
CA PRO A 156 3.40 16.28 -9.82
C PRO A 156 2.41 16.63 -10.94
N ASN A 157 1.25 17.13 -10.55
CA ASN A 157 0.28 17.66 -11.49
C ASN A 157 0.84 18.93 -12.15
N ALA A 158 0.40 19.23 -13.38
CA ALA A 158 0.85 20.41 -14.12
C ALA A 158 0.65 21.73 -13.34
N SER A 159 -0.35 21.80 -12.46
CA SER A 159 -0.61 22.94 -11.58
C SER A 159 0.43 23.09 -10.45
N GLU A 160 1.05 22.01 -10.01
CA GLU A 160 2.10 22.05 -8.98
C GLU A 160 3.45 22.47 -9.57
N ILE A 161 3.70 22.12 -10.83
CA ILE A 161 4.92 22.52 -11.57
C ILE A 161 4.89 24.03 -11.85
N ALA A 162 3.70 24.63 -12.01
CA ALA A 162 3.51 26.03 -12.35
C ALA A 162 3.62 26.99 -11.17
N GLN A 163 3.68 26.51 -9.92
CA GLN A 163 3.89 27.36 -8.76
C GLN A 163 5.38 27.43 -8.43
N PRO A 164 6.06 28.56 -8.75
CA PRO A 164 7.41 28.80 -8.23
C PRO A 164 7.30 28.87 -6.72
N GLY A 165 7.97 27.97 -6.03
CA GLY A 165 8.00 27.95 -4.57
C GLY A 165 8.41 29.33 -4.06
N ASN A 166 7.50 30.00 -3.35
CA ASN A 166 7.78 31.34 -2.80
C ASN A 166 8.84 31.19 -1.70
N ARG A 167 10.09 31.36 -2.07
CA ARG A 167 11.23 31.31 -1.15
C ARG A 167 11.25 32.46 -0.13
N ILE A 168 10.48 33.51 -0.38
CA ILE A 168 10.52 34.74 0.41
C ILE A 168 9.73 34.59 1.71
N SER A 169 8.66 33.81 1.74
CA SER A 169 7.86 33.58 2.96
C SER A 169 8.59 32.78 4.04
N ARG A 170 9.72 32.17 3.75
CA ARG A 170 10.54 31.42 4.73
C ARG A 170 11.60 32.29 5.43
N MET A 171 11.80 33.52 5.00
CA MET A 171 12.82 34.43 5.57
C MET A 171 12.23 35.47 6.52
N ALA A 172 10.92 35.52 6.71
CA ALA A 172 10.20 36.48 7.55
C ALA A 172 9.61 35.85 8.82
N GLY A 173 10.27 34.85 9.39
CA GLY A 173 9.89 34.20 10.66
C GLY A 173 11.05 34.11 11.60
#